data_59c9b68e9b71c143f2d9aee6d24c6ed0
#
_entry.id   59c9b68e9b71c143f2d9aee6d24c6ed0
#
_cell.length_a   1.000
_cell.length_b   1.000
_cell.length_c   1.000
_cell.angle_alpha   90.00
_cell.angle_beta   90.00
_cell.angle_gamma   90.00
#
_symmetry.space_group_name_H-M   'P 1'
#
loop_
_entity.id
_entity.type
_entity.pdbx_description
1 polymer ?
#
loop_
_entity_poly.entity_id
_entity_poly.type
_entity_poly.pdbx_seq_one_letter_code
_entity_poly.pdbx_strand_id
1 'polypeptide(L)'
;MTDEVFEGIKVTSNDGECGWIEHNLITNYRIDANYLLNKIDKKKLEELYKEVIPLAEVCSVVNESVSVRANTIYNYLEVLDISPQTGSITNVRKVSGKEIGDSFHLFYGGDILFTRINPRINRVAIAPPVKPFGIMSKEIYRILYKKNKYISEENRYVICAILQNEWVIKQIIRLSTGSSSSRARVQVEDLLNDVYIPVLDEKVQKEISDSTYSVSKKLWNLSQKILKSYVKNQKILGGDVDKDQLRGI
;
A
#
# COMPACT_ATOMS: atom_id res chain seq x y z
N MET A 1 -27.80 39.89 16.72
CA MET A 1 -27.01 38.68 16.46
C MET A 1 -28.00 37.64 15.97
N THR A 2 -28.04 37.40 14.69
CA THR A 2 -28.85 36.33 14.10
C THR A 2 -28.13 35.02 14.40
N ASP A 3 -28.77 34.16 15.21
CA ASP A 3 -28.32 32.77 15.40
C ASP A 3 -28.34 32.09 14.02
N GLU A 4 -27.19 31.98 13.38
CA GLU A 4 -27.04 31.08 12.23
C GLU A 4 -27.25 29.66 12.77
N VAL A 5 -28.42 29.10 12.48
CA VAL A 5 -28.70 27.68 12.76
C VAL A 5 -27.75 26.86 11.93
N PHE A 6 -26.81 26.20 12.57
CA PHE A 6 -25.87 25.31 11.90
C PHE A 6 -26.65 24.11 11.37
N GLU A 7 -26.91 24.08 10.08
CA GLU A 7 -27.54 22.94 9.38
C GLU A 7 -26.51 21.84 9.09
N GLY A 8 -26.07 21.15 10.15
CA GLY A 8 -25.11 20.06 10.03
C GLY A 8 -25.56 18.79 10.74
N ILE A 9 -25.09 17.65 10.25
CA ILE A 9 -25.29 16.35 10.87
C ILE A 9 -24.03 15.97 11.64
N LYS A 10 -24.18 15.66 12.94
CA LYS A 10 -23.09 15.10 13.73
C LYS A 10 -22.91 13.64 13.37
N VAL A 11 -21.72 13.27 12.90
CA VAL A 11 -21.36 11.88 12.59
C VAL A 11 -20.27 11.42 13.57
N THR A 12 -20.36 10.14 13.94
CA THR A 12 -19.38 9.52 14.85
C THR A 12 -18.94 8.20 14.24
N SER A 13 -17.63 8.02 14.09
CA SER A 13 -17.04 6.79 13.60
C SER A 13 -17.06 5.67 14.66
N ASN A 14 -16.81 4.43 14.25
CA ASN A 14 -16.77 3.26 15.14
C ASN A 14 -15.64 3.33 16.19
N ASP A 15 -14.63 4.17 15.99
CA ASP A 15 -13.52 4.42 16.89
C ASP A 15 -13.73 5.67 17.77
N GLY A 16 -14.92 6.25 17.71
CA GLY A 16 -15.33 7.37 18.58
C GLY A 16 -14.96 8.75 18.07
N GLU A 17 -14.30 8.88 16.93
CA GLU A 17 -14.10 10.18 16.31
C GLU A 17 -15.44 10.74 15.84
N CYS A 18 -15.68 12.02 16.07
CA CYS A 18 -16.90 12.69 15.66
C CYS A 18 -16.60 14.02 14.96
N GLY A 19 -17.50 14.40 14.06
CA GLY A 19 -17.43 15.67 13.35
C GLY A 19 -18.82 16.14 12.94
N TRP A 20 -18.94 17.44 12.64
CA TRP A 20 -20.12 18.02 12.04
C TRP A 20 -19.92 18.10 10.53
N ILE A 21 -20.90 17.66 9.78
CA ILE A 21 -20.89 17.65 8.30
C ILE A 21 -22.08 18.46 7.81
N GLU A 22 -21.82 19.38 6.92
CA GLU A 22 -22.88 20.14 6.24
C GLU A 22 -23.78 19.20 5.44
N HIS A 23 -25.08 19.45 5.49
CA HIS A 23 -26.09 18.58 4.86
C HIS A 23 -25.86 18.42 3.34
N ASN A 24 -25.35 19.45 2.67
CA ASN A 24 -25.01 19.45 1.23
C ASN A 24 -23.88 18.50 0.86
N LEU A 25 -23.10 18.02 1.84
CA LEU A 25 -22.02 17.05 1.63
C LEU A 25 -22.49 15.60 1.60
N ILE A 26 -23.76 15.33 1.92
CA ILE A 26 -24.37 14.01 1.79
C ILE A 26 -24.65 13.78 0.31
N THR A 27 -23.75 13.12 -0.38
CA THR A 27 -23.86 12.76 -1.79
C THR A 27 -24.04 11.25 -1.94
N ASN A 28 -24.72 10.80 -3.01
CA ASN A 28 -24.84 9.39 -3.39
C ASN A 28 -25.54 8.49 -2.36
N TYR A 29 -26.43 9.05 -1.52
CA TYR A 29 -27.18 8.30 -0.49
C TYR A 29 -26.33 7.52 0.50
N ARG A 30 -25.02 7.79 0.56
CA ARG A 30 -24.11 7.15 1.50
C ARG A 30 -24.01 7.99 2.78
N ILE A 31 -24.54 7.43 3.90
CA ILE A 31 -24.68 8.11 5.20
C ILE A 31 -23.74 7.49 6.25
N ASP A 32 -22.77 6.65 5.85
CA ASP A 32 -21.85 6.09 6.84
C ASP A 32 -20.84 7.16 7.34
N ALA A 33 -20.65 7.20 8.66
CA ALA A 33 -19.83 8.20 9.31
C ALA A 33 -18.37 8.19 8.81
N ASN A 34 -17.81 7.03 8.52
CA ASN A 34 -16.43 6.91 8.03
C ASN A 34 -16.27 7.58 6.66
N TYR A 35 -17.20 7.34 5.75
CA TYR A 35 -17.19 7.98 4.44
C TYR A 35 -17.32 9.50 4.53
N LEU A 36 -18.21 9.98 5.40
CA LEU A 36 -18.42 11.42 5.57
C LEU A 36 -17.21 12.09 6.23
N LEU A 37 -16.58 11.43 7.20
CA LEU A 37 -15.34 11.91 7.82
C LEU A 37 -14.15 11.92 6.86
N ASN A 38 -14.15 11.09 5.81
CA ASN A 38 -13.14 11.12 4.75
C ASN A 38 -13.05 12.51 4.07
N LYS A 39 -14.19 13.20 3.93
CA LYS A 39 -14.23 14.56 3.38
C LYS A 39 -13.50 15.57 4.27
N ILE A 40 -13.50 15.36 5.59
CA ILE A 40 -12.75 16.18 6.55
C ILE A 40 -11.25 15.98 6.33
N ASP A 41 -10.80 14.75 6.15
CA ASP A 41 -9.40 14.45 5.90
C ASP A 41 -8.92 15.02 4.56
N LYS A 42 -9.77 14.95 3.53
CA LYS A 42 -9.52 15.62 2.25
C LYS A 42 -9.36 17.13 2.42
N LYS A 43 -10.27 17.78 3.17
CA LYS A 43 -10.20 19.22 3.42
C LYS A 43 -8.91 19.61 4.13
N LYS A 44 -8.46 18.81 5.11
CA LYS A 44 -7.17 19.02 5.78
C LYS A 44 -5.99 18.94 4.81
N LEU A 45 -6.06 18.03 3.85
CA LEU A 45 -5.05 17.93 2.81
C LEU A 45 -5.06 19.16 1.88
N GLU A 46 -6.25 19.67 1.52
CA GLU A 46 -6.43 20.90 0.73
C GLU A 46 -5.94 22.17 1.46
N GLU A 47 -5.99 22.21 2.78
CA GLU A 47 -5.42 23.29 3.58
C GLU A 47 -3.88 23.30 3.56
N LEU A 48 -3.25 22.15 3.39
CA LEU A 48 -1.79 21.97 3.42
C LEU A 48 -1.14 22.10 2.04
N TYR A 49 -1.87 21.76 0.97
CA TYR A 49 -1.34 21.68 -0.38
C TYR A 49 -2.18 22.50 -1.37
N LYS A 50 -1.51 23.11 -2.36
CA LYS A 50 -2.16 23.97 -3.37
C LYS A 50 -3.14 23.21 -4.26
N GLU A 51 -2.86 21.94 -4.53
CA GLU A 51 -3.67 21.10 -5.40
C GLU A 51 -3.73 19.69 -4.83
N VAL A 52 -4.92 19.12 -4.82
CA VAL A 52 -5.20 17.77 -4.33
C VAL A 52 -6.05 17.05 -5.37
N ILE A 53 -5.67 15.85 -5.74
CA ILE A 53 -6.28 15.09 -6.82
C ILE A 53 -6.64 13.66 -6.36
N PRO A 54 -7.62 12.98 -6.98
CA PRO A 54 -7.86 11.56 -6.75
C PRO A 54 -6.64 10.73 -7.14
N LEU A 55 -6.38 9.64 -6.41
CA LEU A 55 -5.28 8.72 -6.71
C LEU A 55 -5.37 8.12 -8.13
N ALA A 56 -6.59 7.95 -8.65
CA ALA A 56 -6.87 7.46 -10.02
C ALA A 56 -6.24 8.33 -11.12
N GLU A 57 -5.91 9.58 -10.84
CA GLU A 57 -5.26 10.46 -11.83
C GLU A 57 -3.82 10.03 -12.15
N VAL A 58 -3.13 9.41 -11.19
CA VAL A 58 -1.69 9.11 -11.30
C VAL A 58 -1.35 7.63 -11.35
N CYS A 59 -2.28 6.75 -10.95
CA CYS A 59 -2.03 5.31 -10.98
C CYS A 59 -3.31 4.49 -11.25
N SER A 60 -3.10 3.21 -11.46
CA SER A 60 -4.14 2.19 -11.55
C SER A 60 -3.77 0.99 -10.69
N VAL A 61 -4.76 0.17 -10.33
CA VAL A 61 -4.56 -1.12 -9.66
C VAL A 61 -4.74 -2.23 -10.67
N VAL A 62 -3.77 -3.12 -10.76
CA VAL A 62 -3.82 -4.29 -11.64
C VAL A 62 -3.74 -5.56 -10.80
N ASN A 63 -4.79 -6.37 -10.89
CA ASN A 63 -4.92 -7.64 -10.18
C ASN A 63 -4.85 -8.81 -11.18
N GLU A 64 -3.69 -8.94 -11.84
CA GLU A 64 -3.44 -10.05 -12.76
C GLU A 64 -3.28 -11.33 -11.94
N SER A 65 -4.24 -12.25 -12.10
CA SER A 65 -4.25 -13.52 -11.37
C SER A 65 -3.54 -14.61 -12.16
N VAL A 66 -2.85 -15.48 -11.41
CA VAL A 66 -2.21 -16.69 -11.96
C VAL A 66 -2.65 -17.92 -11.19
N SER A 67 -2.95 -18.99 -11.92
CA SER A 67 -3.16 -20.31 -11.35
C SER A 67 -1.82 -21.01 -11.12
N VAL A 68 -1.64 -21.52 -9.90
CA VAL A 68 -0.39 -22.16 -9.49
C VAL A 68 -0.32 -23.59 -10.01
N ARG A 69 0.85 -23.96 -10.52
CA ARG A 69 1.16 -25.35 -10.94
C ARG A 69 1.96 -26.05 -9.86
N ALA A 70 1.50 -27.22 -9.43
CA ALA A 70 2.08 -27.98 -8.31
C ALA A 70 3.60 -28.18 -8.39
N ASN A 71 4.14 -28.47 -9.58
CA ASN A 71 5.56 -28.79 -9.79
C ASN A 71 6.44 -27.60 -10.14
N THR A 72 5.96 -26.36 -9.89
CA THR A 72 6.70 -25.13 -10.20
C THR A 72 7.13 -24.44 -8.92
N ILE A 73 8.35 -23.90 -8.89
CA ILE A 73 8.84 -23.07 -7.78
C ILE A 73 8.57 -21.61 -8.10
N TYR A 74 7.97 -20.91 -7.17
CA TYR A 74 7.58 -19.52 -7.29
C TYR A 74 8.35 -18.60 -6.34
N ASN A 75 8.60 -17.36 -6.77
CA ASN A 75 8.93 -16.25 -5.88
C ASN A 75 7.64 -15.79 -5.20
N TYR A 76 7.55 -15.85 -3.88
CA TYR A 76 6.31 -15.66 -3.16
C TYR A 76 6.39 -14.57 -2.09
N LEU A 77 5.37 -13.71 -2.03
CA LEU A 77 5.19 -12.67 -1.03
C LEU A 77 3.82 -12.77 -0.35
N GLU A 78 3.82 -12.67 0.97
CA GLU A 78 2.63 -12.46 1.78
C GLU A 78 2.60 -11.04 2.37
N VAL A 79 1.46 -10.68 2.94
CA VAL A 79 1.27 -9.38 3.62
C VAL A 79 2.34 -9.12 4.68
N LEU A 80 2.71 -10.15 5.44
CA LEU A 80 3.69 -10.04 6.53
C LEU A 80 5.14 -9.90 6.05
N ASP A 81 5.43 -10.22 4.80
CA ASP A 81 6.76 -10.02 4.21
C ASP A 81 7.06 -8.53 3.90
N ILE A 82 6.03 -7.69 3.97
CA ILE A 82 6.16 -6.22 3.83
C ILE A 82 6.14 -5.61 5.23
N SER A 83 7.23 -5.01 5.65
CA SER A 83 7.33 -4.35 6.97
C SER A 83 6.36 -3.17 7.07
N PRO A 84 5.67 -3.02 8.22
CA PRO A 84 4.81 -1.85 8.44
C PRO A 84 5.60 -0.55 8.40
N GLN A 85 4.94 0.54 8.07
CA GLN A 85 5.44 1.93 7.95
C GLN A 85 6.59 2.12 6.97
N THR A 86 7.64 1.29 7.02
CA THR A 86 8.82 1.43 6.16
C THR A 86 8.64 0.81 4.78
N GLY A 87 7.70 -0.12 4.61
CA GLY A 87 7.50 -0.86 3.36
C GLY A 87 8.71 -1.70 2.94
N SER A 88 9.61 -2.02 3.87
CA SER A 88 10.79 -2.80 3.51
C SER A 88 10.44 -4.27 3.25
N ILE A 89 11.05 -4.83 2.21
CA ILE A 89 11.01 -6.25 1.88
C ILE A 89 12.44 -6.77 1.91
N THR A 90 12.74 -7.65 2.84
CA THR A 90 14.09 -8.18 3.05
C THR A 90 14.27 -9.56 2.42
N ASN A 91 13.18 -10.28 2.19
CA ASN A 91 13.20 -11.61 1.58
C ASN A 91 12.00 -11.82 0.66
N VAL A 92 12.21 -12.66 -0.37
CA VAL A 92 11.15 -13.24 -1.20
C VAL A 92 11.32 -14.75 -1.14
N ARG A 93 10.33 -15.43 -0.60
CA ARG A 93 10.39 -16.89 -0.38
C ARG A 93 10.35 -17.64 -1.70
N LYS A 94 11.06 -18.76 -1.76
CA LYS A 94 10.94 -19.75 -2.81
C LYS A 94 10.00 -20.86 -2.31
N VAL A 95 8.83 -20.98 -2.91
CA VAL A 95 7.82 -21.95 -2.49
C VAL A 95 7.44 -22.86 -3.66
N SER A 96 7.20 -24.13 -3.35
CA SER A 96 6.62 -25.07 -4.32
C SER A 96 5.13 -24.81 -4.47
N GLY A 97 4.61 -24.91 -5.68
CA GLY A 97 3.17 -24.81 -5.91
C GLY A 97 2.34 -25.86 -5.17
N LYS A 98 2.96 -26.96 -4.69
CA LYS A 98 2.29 -27.94 -3.82
C LYS A 98 2.02 -27.44 -2.40
N GLU A 99 2.78 -26.43 -1.96
CA GLU A 99 2.76 -25.92 -0.57
C GLU A 99 1.83 -24.73 -0.41
N ILE A 100 1.29 -24.20 -1.48
CA ILE A 100 0.47 -23.00 -1.51
C ILE A 100 -0.86 -23.22 -2.22
N GLY A 101 -1.80 -22.32 -2.04
CA GLY A 101 -3.13 -22.38 -2.67
C GLY A 101 -3.10 -22.17 -4.19
N ASP A 102 -4.26 -22.18 -4.81
CA ASP A 102 -4.40 -22.31 -6.25
C ASP A 102 -4.28 -21.00 -7.05
N SER A 103 -4.44 -19.84 -6.41
CA SER A 103 -4.54 -18.57 -7.14
C SER A 103 -3.97 -17.40 -6.36
N PHE A 104 -3.09 -16.64 -7.04
CA PHE A 104 -2.36 -15.49 -6.51
C PHE A 104 -2.36 -14.35 -7.53
N HIS A 105 -1.98 -13.15 -7.09
CA HIS A 105 -1.68 -12.04 -7.99
C HIS A 105 -0.22 -12.08 -8.43
N LEU A 106 0.05 -11.58 -9.64
CA LEU A 106 1.41 -11.41 -10.15
C LEU A 106 2.02 -10.09 -9.67
N PHE A 107 3.35 -10.08 -9.49
CA PHE A 107 4.14 -8.86 -9.36
C PHE A 107 5.47 -8.98 -10.10
N TYR A 108 6.04 -7.83 -10.46
CA TYR A 108 7.34 -7.72 -11.11
C TYR A 108 8.26 -6.82 -10.31
N GLY A 109 9.57 -6.99 -10.47
CA GLY A 109 10.54 -6.13 -9.79
C GLY A 109 10.35 -4.66 -10.14
N GLY A 110 10.25 -3.80 -9.12
CA GLY A 110 10.00 -2.37 -9.25
C GLY A 110 8.53 -1.95 -9.23
N ASP A 111 7.58 -2.89 -9.17
CA ASP A 111 6.18 -2.56 -8.95
C ASP A 111 5.96 -1.93 -7.57
N ILE A 112 4.98 -1.05 -7.44
CA ILE A 112 4.51 -0.55 -6.16
C ILE A 112 3.47 -1.51 -5.62
N LEU A 113 3.70 -2.02 -4.42
CA LEU A 113 2.84 -2.97 -3.72
C LEU A 113 2.14 -2.27 -2.55
N PHE A 114 0.84 -2.46 -2.43
CA PHE A 114 0.02 -1.89 -1.37
C PHE A 114 -0.86 -2.98 -0.75
N THR A 115 -0.86 -3.12 0.58
CA THR A 115 -1.73 -4.10 1.24
C THR A 115 -3.11 -3.49 1.51
N ARG A 116 -4.16 -4.14 0.94
CA ARG A 116 -5.54 -3.70 1.10
C ARG A 116 -6.16 -4.04 2.45
N ILE A 117 -5.65 -5.09 3.10
CA ILE A 117 -6.14 -5.57 4.39
C ILE A 117 -5.48 -4.83 5.55
N ASN A 118 -6.27 -4.54 6.58
CA ASN A 118 -5.84 -3.86 7.79
C ASN A 118 -5.02 -2.58 7.51
N PRO A 119 -5.61 -1.59 6.81
CA PRO A 119 -4.87 -0.42 6.36
C PRO A 119 -4.35 0.47 7.50
N ARG A 120 -4.80 0.22 8.75
CA ARG A 120 -4.21 0.84 9.96
C ARG A 120 -2.74 0.45 10.16
N ILE A 121 -2.37 -0.75 9.69
CA ILE A 121 -0.98 -1.18 9.59
C ILE A 121 -0.54 -0.94 8.15
N ASN A 122 -0.16 0.29 7.85
CA ASN A 122 0.22 0.69 6.50
C ASN A 122 1.44 -0.09 6.00
N ARG A 123 1.28 -0.75 4.85
CA ARG A 123 2.32 -1.54 4.18
C ARG A 123 2.33 -1.18 2.70
N VAL A 124 3.22 -0.30 2.32
CA VAL A 124 3.45 0.11 0.93
C VAL A 124 4.92 -0.13 0.61
N ALA A 125 5.22 -0.84 -0.45
CA ALA A 125 6.58 -1.26 -0.77
C ALA A 125 6.90 -1.10 -2.26
N ILE A 126 8.18 -1.06 -2.58
CA ILE A 126 8.68 -1.31 -3.93
C ILE A 126 9.09 -2.77 -4.01
N ALA A 127 8.52 -3.50 -4.96
CA ALA A 127 8.83 -4.91 -5.18
C ALA A 127 10.32 -5.11 -5.47
N PRO A 128 10.99 -6.04 -4.78
CA PRO A 128 12.38 -6.34 -5.05
C PRO A 128 12.56 -7.02 -6.41
N PRO A 129 13.78 -7.04 -6.96
CA PRO A 129 14.05 -7.69 -8.24
C PRO A 129 13.73 -9.18 -8.18
N VAL A 130 12.79 -9.62 -9.02
CA VAL A 130 12.44 -11.03 -9.23
C VAL A 130 12.44 -11.35 -10.72
N LYS A 131 12.71 -12.61 -11.08
CA LYS A 131 12.70 -13.07 -12.48
C LYS A 131 12.04 -14.44 -12.58
N PRO A 132 11.17 -14.68 -13.58
CA PRO A 132 10.62 -13.68 -14.52
C PRO A 132 9.58 -12.79 -13.85
N PHE A 133 8.89 -13.27 -12.81
CA PHE A 133 7.89 -12.60 -11.98
C PHE A 133 7.86 -13.25 -10.59
N GLY A 134 7.12 -12.63 -9.69
CA GLY A 134 6.70 -13.21 -8.42
C GLY A 134 5.19 -13.34 -8.34
N ILE A 135 4.75 -14.14 -7.36
CA ILE A 135 3.34 -14.25 -6.98
C ILE A 135 3.16 -13.71 -5.58
N MET A 136 2.00 -13.14 -5.31
CA MET A 136 1.70 -12.54 -4.02
C MET A 136 0.27 -12.81 -3.58
N SER A 137 0.03 -12.69 -2.28
CA SER A 137 -1.30 -12.77 -1.70
C SER A 137 -2.28 -11.81 -2.41
N LYS A 138 -3.53 -12.23 -2.58
CA LYS A 138 -4.63 -11.39 -3.10
C LYS A 138 -4.96 -10.19 -2.21
N GLU A 139 -4.42 -10.16 -1.00
CA GLU A 139 -4.53 -9.00 -0.10
C GLU A 139 -3.51 -7.90 -0.40
N ILE A 140 -2.71 -8.07 -1.46
CA ILE A 140 -1.75 -7.08 -1.95
C ILE A 140 -2.18 -6.62 -3.34
N TYR A 141 -2.32 -5.31 -3.50
CA TYR A 141 -2.56 -4.66 -4.77
C TYR A 141 -1.24 -4.29 -5.44
N ARG A 142 -1.18 -4.49 -6.74
CA ARG A 142 -0.13 -4.01 -7.62
C ARG A 142 -0.57 -2.66 -8.18
N ILE A 143 0.12 -1.59 -7.77
CA ILE A 143 -0.13 -0.23 -8.21
C ILE A 143 0.81 0.09 -9.36
N LEU A 144 0.24 0.44 -10.50
CA LEU A 144 0.98 0.83 -11.69
C LEU A 144 0.84 2.33 -11.93
N TYR A 145 1.95 2.98 -12.25
CA TYR A 145 1.96 4.34 -12.71
C TYR A 145 1.11 4.51 -13.99
N LYS A 146 0.32 5.55 -14.03
CA LYS A 146 -0.47 5.98 -15.20
C LYS A 146 0.10 7.30 -15.71
N LYS A 147 0.37 7.39 -17.00
CA LYS A 147 0.88 8.63 -17.61
C LYS A 147 -0.09 9.78 -17.37
N ASN A 148 0.40 10.86 -16.78
CA ASN A 148 -0.40 12.01 -16.33
C ASN A 148 0.45 13.28 -16.36
N LYS A 149 -0.18 14.43 -16.02
CA LYS A 149 0.50 15.74 -15.96
C LYS A 149 1.06 16.10 -14.57
N TYR A 150 0.77 15.33 -13.54
CA TYR A 150 1.06 15.65 -12.14
C TYR A 150 2.36 15.03 -11.63
N ILE A 151 2.66 13.81 -12.07
CA ILE A 151 3.85 13.05 -11.67
C ILE A 151 4.50 12.50 -12.94
N SER A 152 5.80 12.74 -13.14
CA SER A 152 6.54 12.12 -14.23
C SER A 152 6.80 10.62 -13.95
N GLU A 153 6.96 9.81 -15.00
CA GLU A 153 7.23 8.38 -14.85
C GLU A 153 8.52 8.12 -14.06
N GLU A 154 9.51 8.97 -14.23
CA GLU A 154 10.79 8.89 -13.49
C GLU A 154 10.60 9.07 -11.98
N ASN A 155 9.62 9.89 -11.59
CA ASN A 155 9.30 10.19 -10.20
C ASN A 155 8.21 9.28 -9.61
N ARG A 156 7.78 8.22 -10.31
CA ARG A 156 6.64 7.35 -9.90
C ARG A 156 6.72 6.81 -8.48
N TYR A 157 7.91 6.62 -7.94
CA TYR A 157 8.07 6.08 -6.57
C TYR A 157 7.70 7.08 -5.48
N VAL A 158 7.46 8.35 -5.81
CA VAL A 158 6.85 9.30 -4.87
C VAL A 158 5.47 8.81 -4.40
N ILE A 159 4.77 8.02 -5.21
CA ILE A 159 3.48 7.41 -4.86
C ILE A 159 3.59 6.54 -3.60
N CYS A 160 4.72 5.84 -3.39
CA CYS A 160 4.94 5.08 -2.16
C CYS A 160 4.91 5.98 -0.92
N ALA A 161 5.63 7.09 -0.95
CA ALA A 161 5.68 8.03 0.18
C ALA A 161 4.33 8.76 0.38
N ILE A 162 3.65 9.10 -0.71
CA ILE A 162 2.31 9.70 -0.66
C ILE A 162 1.31 8.75 0.01
N LEU A 163 1.32 7.46 -0.33
CA LEU A 163 0.46 6.45 0.29
C LEU A 163 0.83 6.17 1.76
N GLN A 164 1.98 6.65 2.23
CA GLN A 164 2.41 6.61 3.63
C GLN A 164 2.16 7.94 4.36
N ASN A 165 1.65 8.96 3.67
CA ASN A 165 1.30 10.24 4.28
C ASN A 165 0.13 10.07 5.27
N GLU A 166 0.21 10.72 6.42
CA GLU A 166 -0.78 10.61 7.51
C GLU A 166 -2.22 10.87 7.04
N TRP A 167 -2.44 11.94 6.29
CA TRP A 167 -3.79 12.30 5.81
C TRP A 167 -4.31 11.36 4.74
N VAL A 168 -3.42 10.78 3.95
CA VAL A 168 -3.77 9.75 2.96
C VAL A 168 -4.13 8.43 3.66
N ILE A 169 -3.36 8.04 4.65
CA ILE A 169 -3.65 6.83 5.47
C ILE A 169 -5.00 6.97 6.18
N LYS A 170 -5.31 8.13 6.76
CA LYS A 170 -6.61 8.37 7.40
C LYS A 170 -7.77 8.17 6.44
N GLN A 171 -7.69 8.70 5.22
CA GLN A 171 -8.68 8.48 4.18
C GLN A 171 -8.85 6.98 3.87
N ILE A 172 -7.76 6.26 3.66
CA ILE A 172 -7.78 4.82 3.37
C ILE A 172 -8.45 4.03 4.51
N ILE A 173 -8.14 4.36 5.76
CA ILE A 173 -8.76 3.73 6.93
C ILE A 173 -10.28 3.95 6.94
N ARG A 174 -10.73 5.17 6.67
CA ARG A 174 -12.16 5.52 6.66
C ARG A 174 -12.95 4.83 5.56
N LEU A 175 -12.32 4.60 4.41
CA LEU A 175 -12.92 3.93 3.26
C LEU A 175 -12.90 2.40 3.38
N SER A 176 -12.11 1.87 4.32
CA SER A 176 -12.01 0.43 4.51
C SER A 176 -13.20 -0.14 5.27
N THR A 177 -13.69 -1.30 4.82
CA THR A 177 -14.84 -1.99 5.37
C THR A 177 -14.48 -3.40 5.82
N GLY A 178 -15.12 -3.88 6.91
CA GLY A 178 -14.89 -5.21 7.44
C GLY A 178 -15.52 -5.42 8.81
N SER A 179 -15.66 -6.67 9.24
CA SER A 179 -16.27 -7.04 10.52
C SER A 179 -15.42 -6.66 11.75
N SER A 180 -14.14 -6.38 11.55
CA SER A 180 -13.21 -5.87 12.57
C SER A 180 -12.11 -5.07 11.90
N SER A 181 -11.41 -4.23 12.66
CA SER A 181 -10.30 -3.41 12.13
C SER A 181 -9.19 -4.26 11.49
N SER A 182 -8.89 -5.42 12.04
CA SER A 182 -7.87 -6.34 11.50
C SER A 182 -8.29 -7.04 10.20
N ARG A 183 -9.60 -7.10 9.92
CA ARG A 183 -10.18 -7.69 8.70
C ARG A 183 -10.71 -6.64 7.74
N ALA A 184 -10.63 -5.36 8.08
CA ALA A 184 -11.05 -4.28 7.21
C ALA A 184 -10.19 -4.26 5.93
N ARG A 185 -10.83 -3.97 4.81
CA ARG A 185 -10.21 -3.89 3.48
C ARG A 185 -10.68 -2.65 2.76
N VAL A 186 -9.78 -1.99 2.07
CA VAL A 186 -10.14 -0.96 1.09
C VAL A 186 -10.37 -1.60 -0.26
N GLN A 187 -11.46 -1.22 -0.94
CA GLN A 187 -11.74 -1.67 -2.29
C GLN A 187 -10.98 -0.85 -3.32
N VAL A 188 -10.78 -1.40 -4.53
CA VAL A 188 -10.02 -0.73 -5.59
C VAL A 188 -10.67 0.59 -5.98
N GLU A 189 -11.98 0.60 -6.13
CA GLU A 189 -12.76 1.77 -6.52
C GLU A 189 -12.65 2.89 -5.47
N ASP A 190 -12.82 2.55 -4.19
CA ASP A 190 -12.69 3.48 -3.08
C ASP A 190 -11.24 4.02 -2.99
N LEU A 191 -10.24 3.15 -3.14
CA LEU A 191 -8.82 3.54 -3.10
C LEU A 191 -8.46 4.51 -4.23
N LEU A 192 -8.94 4.26 -5.44
CA LEU A 192 -8.58 5.07 -6.60
C LEU A 192 -9.36 6.38 -6.69
N ASN A 193 -10.67 6.35 -6.40
CA ASN A 193 -11.55 7.49 -6.68
C ASN A 193 -11.80 8.39 -5.46
N ASP A 194 -11.78 7.81 -4.25
CA ASP A 194 -12.13 8.52 -3.02
C ASP A 194 -10.93 8.80 -2.10
N VAL A 195 -9.73 8.31 -2.44
CA VAL A 195 -8.48 8.72 -1.80
C VAL A 195 -7.85 9.87 -2.59
N TYR A 196 -7.70 10.99 -1.91
CA TYR A 196 -7.11 12.20 -2.46
C TYR A 196 -5.66 12.34 -2.00
N ILE A 197 -4.81 12.74 -2.93
CA ILE A 197 -3.37 12.88 -2.73
C ILE A 197 -2.89 14.29 -3.08
N PRO A 198 -1.83 14.79 -2.41
CA PRO A 198 -1.26 16.11 -2.75
C PRO A 198 -0.48 16.06 -4.06
N VAL A 199 -0.59 17.14 -4.84
CA VAL A 199 0.33 17.41 -5.95
C VAL A 199 1.54 18.14 -5.38
N LEU A 200 2.71 17.53 -5.50
CA LEU A 200 3.98 18.07 -5.01
C LEU A 200 4.75 18.74 -6.14
N ASP A 201 5.60 19.70 -5.80
CA ASP A 201 6.53 20.28 -6.77
C ASP A 201 7.47 19.21 -7.34
N GLU A 202 7.82 19.30 -8.63
CA GLU A 202 8.62 18.31 -9.34
C GLU A 202 9.97 18.02 -8.66
N LYS A 203 10.62 19.03 -8.12
CA LYS A 203 11.87 18.89 -7.36
C LYS A 203 11.68 18.03 -6.12
N VAL A 204 10.58 18.23 -5.39
CA VAL A 204 10.23 17.44 -4.19
C VAL A 204 9.85 16.02 -4.59
N GLN A 205 9.09 15.84 -5.67
CA GLN A 205 8.76 14.52 -6.20
C GLN A 205 10.03 13.72 -6.51
N LYS A 206 10.99 14.34 -7.21
CA LYS A 206 12.25 13.71 -7.60
C LYS A 206 13.06 13.29 -6.37
N GLU A 207 13.24 14.18 -5.42
CA GLU A 207 14.00 13.91 -4.19
C GLU A 207 13.41 12.73 -3.41
N ILE A 208 12.10 12.73 -3.21
CA ILE A 208 11.39 11.64 -2.50
C ILE A 208 11.46 10.34 -3.31
N SER A 209 11.23 10.39 -4.61
CA SER A 209 11.25 9.20 -5.48
C SER A 209 12.63 8.55 -5.49
N ASP A 210 13.69 9.33 -5.71
CA ASP A 210 15.07 8.85 -5.75
C ASP A 210 15.50 8.27 -4.39
N SER A 211 15.15 8.93 -3.29
CA SER A 211 15.42 8.45 -1.94
C SER A 211 14.69 7.12 -1.68
N THR A 212 13.39 7.07 -1.91
CA THR A 212 12.55 5.88 -1.68
C THR A 212 13.07 4.67 -2.46
N TYR A 213 13.34 4.83 -3.74
CA TYR A 213 13.86 3.76 -4.59
C TYR A 213 15.27 3.33 -4.19
N SER A 214 16.17 4.29 -3.97
CA SER A 214 17.56 4.02 -3.61
C SER A 214 17.68 3.27 -2.29
N VAL A 215 16.91 3.68 -1.27
CA VAL A 215 16.92 3.04 0.05
C VAL A 215 16.36 1.62 -0.03
N SER A 216 15.22 1.42 -0.70
CA SER A 216 14.63 0.09 -0.91
C SER A 216 15.61 -0.86 -1.60
N LYS A 217 16.30 -0.39 -2.66
CA LYS A 217 17.29 -1.18 -3.39
C LYS A 217 18.52 -1.51 -2.54
N LYS A 218 19.02 -0.55 -1.77
CA LYS A 218 20.17 -0.77 -0.86
C LYS A 218 19.83 -1.78 0.22
N LEU A 219 18.66 -1.65 0.84
CA LEU A 219 18.20 -2.58 1.87
C LEU A 219 18.07 -4.00 1.32
N TRP A 220 17.43 -4.16 0.17
CA TRP A 220 17.35 -5.47 -0.50
C TRP A 220 18.73 -6.08 -0.77
N ASN A 221 19.65 -5.32 -1.33
CA ASN A 221 21.00 -5.81 -1.62
C ASN A 221 21.75 -6.21 -0.35
N LEU A 222 21.58 -5.45 0.74
CA LEU A 222 22.19 -5.77 2.04
C LEU A 222 21.59 -7.04 2.63
N SER A 223 20.25 -7.17 2.65
CA SER A 223 19.58 -8.37 3.17
C SER A 223 19.98 -9.63 2.41
N GLN A 224 20.14 -9.56 1.08
CA GLN A 224 20.64 -10.69 0.27
C GLN A 224 22.10 -11.07 0.60
N LYS A 225 22.96 -10.09 0.94
CA LYS A 225 24.33 -10.38 1.39
C LYS A 225 24.33 -11.06 2.76
N ILE A 226 23.53 -10.59 3.70
CA ILE A 226 23.37 -11.19 5.04
C ILE A 226 22.90 -12.64 4.89
N LEU A 227 21.86 -12.87 4.09
CA LEU A 227 21.31 -14.19 3.86
C LEU A 227 22.34 -15.17 3.27
N LYS A 228 23.09 -14.73 2.25
CA LYS A 228 24.17 -15.53 1.65
C LYS A 228 25.27 -15.87 2.67
N SER A 229 25.65 -14.92 3.49
CA SER A 229 26.65 -15.13 4.55
C SER A 229 26.16 -16.13 5.58
N TYR A 230 24.91 -16.00 6.05
CA TYR A 230 24.30 -16.94 6.96
C TYR A 230 24.30 -18.38 6.42
N VAL A 231 23.80 -18.57 5.20
CA VAL A 231 23.75 -19.88 4.53
C VAL A 231 25.14 -20.49 4.39
N LYS A 232 26.15 -19.67 4.02
CA LYS A 232 27.54 -20.10 3.92
C LYS A 232 28.08 -20.57 5.27
N ASN A 233 27.84 -19.80 6.33
CA ASN A 233 28.34 -20.12 7.68
C ASN A 233 27.70 -21.40 8.22
N GLN A 234 26.39 -21.58 8.02
CA GLN A 234 25.72 -22.81 8.44
C GLN A 234 26.32 -24.05 7.75
N LYS A 235 26.56 -24.00 6.44
CA LYS A 235 27.22 -25.09 5.70
C LYS A 235 28.62 -25.42 6.22
N ILE A 236 29.41 -24.39 6.56
CA ILE A 236 30.76 -24.59 7.13
C ILE A 236 30.69 -25.26 8.48
N LEU A 237 29.67 -24.95 9.28
CA LEU A 237 29.46 -25.52 10.61
C LEU A 237 28.74 -26.88 10.59
N GLY A 238 28.49 -27.47 9.42
CA GLY A 238 27.81 -28.75 9.26
C GLY A 238 26.30 -28.69 9.51
N GLY A 239 25.73 -27.49 9.58
CA GLY A 239 24.29 -27.29 9.71
C GLY A 239 23.55 -27.40 8.38
N ASP A 240 22.36 -27.98 8.44
CA ASP A 240 21.43 -27.92 7.32
C ASP A 240 20.58 -26.65 7.41
N VAL A 241 20.49 -25.91 6.30
CA VAL A 241 19.73 -24.67 6.28
C VAL A 241 18.32 -24.97 5.81
N ASP A 242 17.41 -25.07 6.76
CA ASP A 242 16.00 -25.08 6.44
C ASP A 242 15.60 -23.71 5.85
N LYS A 243 15.17 -23.72 4.59
CA LYS A 243 14.75 -22.52 3.88
C LYS A 243 13.53 -21.84 4.52
N ASP A 244 12.77 -22.59 5.33
CA ASP A 244 11.62 -22.06 6.06
C ASP A 244 12.03 -21.28 7.32
N GLN A 245 13.19 -21.57 7.90
CA GLN A 245 13.74 -20.80 9.02
C GLN A 245 14.25 -19.42 8.59
N LEU A 246 14.37 -19.17 7.29
CA LEU A 246 14.73 -17.86 6.74
C LEU A 246 13.53 -16.88 6.63
N ARG A 247 12.39 -17.26 7.23
CA ARG A 247 11.22 -16.38 7.35
C ARG A 247 11.51 -15.33 8.42
N GLY A 248 11.92 -14.15 8.02
CA GLY A 248 11.99 -13.01 8.94
C GLY A 248 13.38 -12.42 9.19
N ILE A 249 14.37 -12.81 8.42
CA ILE A 249 15.65 -12.07 8.34
C ILE A 249 15.61 -11.01 7.25
#